data_02804367fd9e059f6befdb6c09a5dce3
#
_entry.id   02804367fd9e059f6befdb6c09a5dce3
#
_cell.length_a   1.000
_cell.length_b   1.000
_cell.length_c   1.000
_cell.angle_alpha   90.00
_cell.angle_beta   90.00
_cell.angle_gamma   90.00
#
_symmetry.space_group_name_H-M   'P 1'
#
loop_
_entity.id
_entity.type
_entity.pdbx_description
1 polymer ?
#
loop_
_entity_poly.entity_id
_entity_poly.type
_entity_poly.pdbx_seq_one_letter_code
_entity_poly.pdbx_strand_id
1 'polypeptide(L)'
;MFLTLVDGSRIPVVTVGVFNLYFGSKVLILEDHLYVPNVHRNLISAIYLGRHGYYVILKDNVVIKNDKVFIYSDNIIDGLYIITHDKMNYTILN
;
A
#
# COMPACT_ATOMS: atom_id res chain seq x y z
N MET A 1 -3.81 18.21 -8.52
CA MET A 1 -2.53 17.48 -8.38
C MET A 1 -2.51 16.32 -9.36
N PHE A 2 -1.36 16.03 -9.93
CA PHE A 2 -1.20 14.95 -10.91
C PHE A 2 -0.06 14.04 -10.50
N LEU A 3 -0.21 12.76 -10.79
CA LEU A 3 0.84 11.77 -10.72
C LEU A 3 1.46 11.64 -12.13
N THR A 4 2.77 11.85 -12.23
CA THR A 4 3.48 11.71 -13.50
C THR A 4 4.05 10.30 -13.60
N LEU A 5 3.73 9.60 -14.67
CA LEU A 5 4.21 8.25 -14.94
C LEU A 5 5.56 8.27 -15.67
N VAL A 6 6.19 7.11 -15.77
CA VAL A 6 7.51 6.96 -16.39
C VAL A 6 7.51 7.40 -17.86
N ASP A 7 6.40 7.19 -18.58
CA ASP A 7 6.25 7.58 -19.98
C ASP A 7 5.94 9.06 -20.17
N GLY A 8 5.89 9.85 -19.08
CA GLY A 8 5.56 11.26 -19.10
C GLY A 8 4.08 11.59 -19.02
N SER A 9 3.21 10.58 -19.10
CA SER A 9 1.76 10.81 -18.96
C SER A 9 1.42 11.22 -17.52
N ARG A 10 0.30 11.92 -17.36
CA ARG A 10 -0.15 12.45 -16.07
C ARG A 10 -1.52 11.91 -15.74
N ILE A 11 -1.69 11.42 -14.51
CA ILE A 11 -2.97 10.93 -14.01
C ILE A 11 -3.43 11.84 -12.87
N PRO A 12 -4.71 12.29 -12.90
CA PRO A 12 -5.22 13.11 -11.81
C PRO A 12 -5.24 12.37 -10.49
N VAL A 13 -4.75 13.02 -9.44
CA VAL A 13 -4.90 12.58 -8.05
C VAL A 13 -6.15 13.22 -7.49
N VAL A 14 -7.11 12.41 -7.08
CA VAL A 14 -8.38 12.93 -6.54
C VAL A 14 -8.16 13.56 -5.18
N THR A 15 -7.46 12.85 -4.30
CA THR A 15 -7.24 13.34 -2.94
C THR A 15 -6.14 12.54 -2.23
N VAL A 16 -5.82 12.97 -1.03
CA VAL A 16 -4.96 12.25 -0.08
C VAL A 16 -5.84 11.74 1.05
N GLY A 17 -5.61 10.54 1.49
CA GLY A 17 -6.46 9.95 2.52
C GLY A 17 -5.74 8.93 3.39
N VAL A 18 -6.52 8.34 4.28
CA VAL A 18 -6.10 7.22 5.12
C VAL A 18 -6.76 5.96 4.60
N PHE A 19 -5.97 4.94 4.31
CA PHE A 19 -6.46 3.65 3.84
C PHE A 19 -6.25 2.60 4.92
N ASN A 20 -7.30 1.87 5.26
CA ASN A 20 -7.25 0.76 6.20
C ASN A 20 -7.39 -0.54 5.42
N LEU A 21 -6.34 -1.35 5.43
CA LEU A 21 -6.33 -2.67 4.81
C LEU A 21 -6.53 -3.73 5.90
N TYR A 22 -7.52 -4.59 5.72
CA TYR A 22 -7.88 -5.60 6.71
C TYR A 22 -7.38 -6.98 6.29
N PHE A 23 -6.77 -7.68 7.25
CA PHE A 23 -6.22 -9.02 7.09
C PHE A 23 -6.73 -9.86 8.26
N GLY A 24 -7.97 -10.39 8.14
CA GLY A 24 -8.65 -11.01 9.27
C GLY A 24 -8.91 -9.99 10.38
N SER A 25 -8.39 -10.24 11.57
CA SER A 25 -8.50 -9.32 12.71
C SER A 25 -7.43 -8.22 12.73
N LYS A 26 -6.51 -8.22 11.77
CA LYS A 26 -5.41 -7.27 11.69
C LYS A 26 -5.74 -6.15 10.73
N VAL A 27 -5.24 -4.95 11.03
CA VAL A 27 -5.42 -3.80 10.14
C VAL A 27 -4.07 -3.12 9.92
N LEU A 28 -3.79 -2.82 8.64
CA LEU A 28 -2.66 -2.00 8.25
C LEU A 28 -3.21 -0.62 7.88
N ILE A 29 -2.75 0.41 8.58
CA ILE A 29 -3.21 1.79 8.39
C ILE A 29 -2.17 2.53 7.56
N LEU A 30 -2.58 3.03 6.41
CA LEU A 30 -1.75 3.78 5.48
C LEU A 30 -2.20 5.23 5.48
N GLU A 31 -1.43 6.11 6.10
CA GLU A 31 -1.73 7.54 6.19
C GLU A 31 -1.09 8.30 5.03
N ASP A 32 -1.68 9.41 4.64
CA ASP A 32 -1.17 10.31 3.60
C ASP A 32 -0.91 9.61 2.26
N HIS A 33 -1.77 8.65 1.91
CA HIS A 33 -1.70 7.97 0.63
C HIS A 33 -2.58 8.63 -0.41
N LEU A 34 -2.13 8.61 -1.66
CA LEU A 34 -2.85 9.22 -2.77
C LEU A 34 -4.00 8.33 -3.24
N TYR A 35 -5.15 8.94 -3.46
CA TYR A 35 -6.28 8.28 -4.12
C TYR A 35 -6.25 8.61 -5.61
N VAL A 36 -5.90 7.61 -6.43
CA VAL A 36 -5.73 7.75 -7.87
C VAL A 36 -6.54 6.65 -8.56
N PRO A 37 -7.83 6.89 -8.84
CA PRO A 37 -8.72 5.81 -9.32
C PRO A 37 -8.33 5.23 -10.67
N ASN A 38 -7.59 5.97 -11.50
CA ASN A 38 -7.19 5.50 -12.83
C ASN A 38 -5.85 4.76 -12.85
N VAL A 39 -5.30 4.44 -11.69
CA VAL A 39 -4.09 3.60 -11.59
C VAL A 39 -4.51 2.13 -11.59
N HIS A 40 -3.83 1.32 -12.40
CA HIS A 40 -4.15 -0.10 -12.52
C HIS A 40 -3.77 -0.91 -11.28
N ARG A 41 -2.80 -0.45 -10.50
CA ARG A 41 -2.28 -1.17 -9.33
C ARG A 41 -2.13 -0.24 -8.15
N ASN A 42 -2.48 -0.74 -6.99
CA ASN A 42 -2.24 -0.03 -5.73
C ASN A 42 -0.84 -0.38 -5.23
N LEU A 43 -0.02 0.63 -4.98
CA LEU A 43 1.37 0.47 -4.58
C LEU A 43 1.58 1.00 -3.17
N ILE A 44 2.34 0.25 -2.38
CA ILE A 44 2.73 0.64 -1.03
C ILE A 44 4.25 0.78 -0.99
N SER A 45 4.73 1.91 -0.47
CA SER A 45 6.15 2.14 -0.32
C SER A 45 6.72 1.40 0.88
N ALA A 46 7.76 0.60 0.67
CA ALA A 46 8.49 -0.05 1.76
C ALA A 46 9.18 0.99 2.65
N ILE A 47 9.65 2.10 2.08
CA ILE A 47 10.25 3.20 2.85
C ILE A 47 9.20 3.83 3.76
N TYR A 48 7.98 4.05 3.27
CA TYR A 48 6.89 4.56 4.09
C TYR A 48 6.63 3.63 5.29
N LEU A 49 6.52 2.33 5.04
CA LEU A 49 6.28 1.36 6.10
C LEU A 49 7.41 1.36 7.13
N GLY A 50 8.66 1.43 6.68
CA GLY A 50 9.80 1.50 7.58
C GLY A 50 9.79 2.74 8.47
N ARG A 51 9.40 3.89 7.91
CA ARG A 51 9.28 5.14 8.67
C ARG A 51 8.14 5.13 9.69
N HIS A 52 7.16 4.24 9.50
CA HIS A 52 6.00 4.12 10.37
C HIS A 52 6.09 2.92 11.33
N GLY A 53 7.30 2.41 11.55
CA GLY A 53 7.56 1.39 12.55
C GLY A 53 7.35 -0.04 12.09
N TYR A 54 7.21 -0.27 10.79
CA TYR A 54 7.08 -1.62 10.25
C TYR A 54 8.42 -2.16 9.78
N TYR A 55 8.62 -3.45 9.95
CA TYR A 55 9.71 -4.19 9.31
C TYR A 55 9.18 -4.81 8.04
N VAL A 56 9.90 -4.60 6.93
CA VAL A 56 9.55 -5.18 5.64
C VAL A 56 10.70 -6.08 5.22
N ILE A 57 10.43 -7.36 5.09
CA ILE A 57 11.44 -8.36 4.71
C ILE A 57 11.05 -8.91 3.34
N LEU A 58 11.93 -8.74 2.37
CA LEU A 58 11.73 -9.17 0.98
C LEU A 58 12.75 -10.25 0.66
N LYS A 59 12.26 -11.40 0.24
CA LYS A 59 13.07 -12.51 -0.22
C LYS A 59 12.26 -13.30 -1.25
N ASP A 60 12.00 -14.57 -1.01
CA ASP A 60 11.07 -15.35 -1.84
C ASP A 60 9.61 -14.98 -1.56
N ASN A 61 9.39 -14.24 -0.49
CA ASN A 61 8.09 -13.75 -0.06
C ASN A 61 8.26 -12.35 0.55
N VAL A 62 7.15 -11.72 0.88
CA VAL A 62 7.14 -10.47 1.62
C VAL A 62 6.56 -10.69 3.01
N VAL A 63 7.23 -10.15 4.01
CA VAL A 63 6.74 -10.10 5.39
C VAL A 63 6.72 -8.66 5.86
N ILE A 64 5.56 -8.21 6.33
CA ILE A 64 5.38 -6.89 6.92
C ILE A 64 4.95 -7.11 8.38
N LYS A 65 5.71 -6.59 9.31
CA LYS A 65 5.42 -6.82 10.73
C LYS A 65 5.78 -5.63 11.61
N ASN A 66 5.05 -5.49 12.69
CA ASN A 66 5.38 -4.69 13.86
C ASN A 66 4.82 -5.43 15.09
N ASP A 67 4.72 -4.76 16.24
CA ASP A 67 4.23 -5.39 17.47
C ASP A 67 2.76 -5.84 17.39
N LYS A 68 1.98 -5.28 16.47
CA LYS A 68 0.53 -5.50 16.39
C LYS A 68 0.09 -6.20 15.11
N VAL A 69 0.88 -6.07 14.06
CA VAL A 69 0.50 -6.55 12.73
C VAL A 69 1.60 -7.46 12.20
N PHE A 70 1.17 -8.60 11.68
CA PHE A 70 2.04 -9.53 10.95
C PHE A 70 1.31 -9.93 9.69
N ILE A 71 1.89 -9.60 8.54
CA ILE A 71 1.33 -9.90 7.22
C ILE A 71 2.37 -10.68 6.44
N TYR A 72 1.94 -11.79 5.87
CA TYR A 72 2.80 -12.65 5.07
C TYR A 72 2.14 -12.86 3.71
N SER A 73 2.93 -12.79 2.65
CA SER A 73 2.49 -13.14 1.30
C SER A 73 3.65 -13.75 0.53
N ASP A 74 3.36 -14.82 -0.20
CA ASP A 74 4.32 -15.46 -1.07
C ASP A 74 4.04 -15.21 -2.56
N ASN A 75 3.07 -14.34 -2.85
CA ASN A 75 2.69 -14.03 -4.22
C ASN A 75 3.66 -13.03 -4.84
N ILE A 76 4.31 -13.46 -5.92
CA ILE A 76 5.12 -12.58 -6.77
C ILE A 76 4.57 -12.70 -8.18
N ILE A 77 4.07 -11.59 -8.73
CA ILE A 77 3.48 -11.53 -10.06
C ILE A 77 4.17 -10.38 -10.82
N ASP A 78 4.72 -10.68 -12.00
CA ASP A 78 5.40 -9.71 -12.85
C ASP A 78 6.51 -8.94 -12.10
N GLY A 79 7.24 -9.63 -11.22
CA GLY A 79 8.31 -9.03 -10.44
C GLY A 79 7.85 -8.17 -9.26
N LEU A 80 6.57 -8.18 -8.95
CA LEU A 80 6.00 -7.43 -7.83
C LEU A 80 5.53 -8.35 -6.72
N TYR A 81 5.78 -7.94 -5.47
CA TYR A 81 5.21 -8.61 -4.31
C TYR A 81 3.75 -8.20 -4.15
N ILE A 82 2.85 -9.17 -4.12
CA ILE A 82 1.42 -8.93 -4.05
C ILE A 82 0.91 -9.28 -2.66
N ILE A 83 0.22 -8.33 -2.03
CA ILE A 83 -0.43 -8.53 -0.74
C ILE A 83 -1.93 -8.60 -0.97
N THR A 84 -2.56 -9.68 -0.49
CA THR A 84 -4.01 -9.85 -0.60
C THR A 84 -4.65 -9.49 0.73
N HIS A 85 -5.53 -8.50 0.71
CA HIS A 85 -6.29 -8.08 1.88
C HIS A 85 -7.77 -8.49 1.74
N ASP A 86 -8.48 -8.58 2.87
CA ASP A 86 -9.88 -8.96 2.88
C ASP A 86 -10.78 -7.83 2.39
N LYS A 87 -10.56 -6.63 2.93
CA LYS A 87 -11.29 -5.44 2.53
C LYS A 87 -10.45 -4.20 2.76
N MET A 88 -10.86 -3.10 2.16
CA MET A 88 -10.20 -1.80 2.31
C MET A 88 -11.25 -0.72 2.56
N ASN A 89 -11.00 0.10 3.57
CA ASN A 89 -11.72 1.35 3.78
C ASN A 89 -10.77 2.51 3.59
N TYR A 90 -11.27 3.65 3.14
CA TYR A 90 -10.47 4.86 3.11
C TYR A 90 -11.26 6.05 3.65
N THR A 91 -10.53 6.99 4.21
CA THR A 91 -11.07 8.26 4.70
C THR A 91 -10.34 9.39 4.01
N ILE A 92 -11.10 10.31 3.42
CA ILE A 92 -10.56 11.48 2.76
C ILE A 92 -10.17 12.50 3.82
N LEU A 93 -8.94 13.03 3.69
CA LEU A 93 -8.46 14.13 4.52
C LEU A 93 -8.72 15.44 3.78
N ASN A 94 -9.48 16.31 4.40
CA ASN A 94 -9.75 17.65 3.85
C ASN A 94 -8.82 18.68 4.45
#